data_2ccd2045ff8684a128cd23f7214e700c
#
_entry.id   2ccd2045ff8684a128cd23f7214e700c
#
_cell.length_a   1.000
_cell.length_b   1.000
_cell.length_c   1.000
_cell.angle_alpha   90.00
_cell.angle_beta   90.00
_cell.angle_gamma   90.00
#
_symmetry.space_group_name_H-M   'P 1'
#
loop_
_entity.id
_entity.type
_entity.pdbx_description
1 polymer ?
#
loop_
_entity_poly.entity_id
_entity_poly.type
_entity_poly.pdbx_seq_one_letter_code
_entity_poly.pdbx_strand_id
1 'polypeptide(L)'
;MKTIQSRSPDFFLGATTPAGFKGYFEPLRREPGMQMLLIKSGPGCGKSTLMKHLAQAAEQHGQRIEKIHCASDPDSLDGVIFLDQKRAIIDATAPHVVEPDAPGADELVVSLYHTIDAGKLASHRDEVKALFARNAALRGRAARYIASAGSLMLDSRRAEACSANFEKVRRYVKRLCTRLLPRTEGTASEELRLLSAITPKGMVFYRGTVEALADRYVVFRDDYGAVSRLLLELIRAEALARGYHIITCPCAMHPEDQIDHIFIPALQLAFLTDNLWHPIQLPGVQAVRCTRFVDRENLSGFRARLRFNDRAASELIDQAVALMAQAKNCHDELETYYRAAVDFDQVNAVAANCQKILGLG
;
A
#
# COMPACT_ATOMS: atom_id res chain seq x y z
N MET A 1 -11.35 -25.80 -18.23
CA MET A 1 -11.31 -24.48 -17.59
C MET A 1 -11.08 -24.70 -16.11
N LYS A 2 -9.89 -24.40 -15.57
CA LYS A 2 -9.69 -24.37 -14.13
C LYS A 2 -10.41 -23.13 -13.61
N THR A 3 -11.43 -23.30 -12.79
CA THR A 3 -12.00 -22.24 -11.97
C THR A 3 -10.91 -21.86 -10.97
N ILE A 4 -10.07 -20.90 -11.34
CA ILE A 4 -9.19 -20.24 -10.39
C ILE A 4 -10.17 -19.44 -9.52
N GLN A 5 -10.38 -19.90 -8.29
CA GLN A 5 -10.91 -19.03 -7.25
C GLN A 5 -9.93 -17.85 -7.18
N SER A 6 -10.29 -16.72 -7.79
CA SER A 6 -9.41 -15.55 -7.86
C SER A 6 -9.22 -15.07 -6.44
N ARG A 7 -8.02 -15.28 -5.91
CA ARG A 7 -7.62 -14.75 -4.60
C ARG A 7 -7.79 -13.22 -4.64
N SER A 8 -8.49 -12.66 -3.66
CA SER A 8 -8.66 -11.22 -3.57
C SER A 8 -7.29 -10.56 -3.44
N PRO A 9 -7.01 -9.48 -4.18
CA PRO A 9 -5.77 -8.73 -4.06
C PRO A 9 -5.61 -8.11 -2.66
N ASP A 10 -4.37 -8.11 -2.19
CA ASP A 10 -3.95 -7.51 -0.92
C ASP A 10 -3.10 -6.27 -1.22
N PHE A 11 -3.44 -5.12 -0.61
CA PHE A 11 -2.73 -3.86 -0.78
C PHE A 11 -2.56 -3.11 0.55
N PHE A 12 -1.78 -2.06 0.54
CA PHE A 12 -1.84 -0.98 1.52
C PHE A 12 -2.40 0.29 0.85
N LEU A 13 -3.07 1.14 1.63
CA LEU A 13 -3.45 2.50 1.22
C LEU A 13 -2.72 3.57 2.03
N GLY A 14 -1.91 3.18 3.00
CA GLY A 14 -1.10 4.11 3.78
C GLY A 14 0.16 3.46 4.30
N ALA A 15 1.25 4.22 4.32
CA ALA A 15 2.53 3.78 4.86
C ALA A 15 3.34 4.96 5.41
N THR A 16 4.29 4.66 6.30
CA THR A 16 5.32 5.62 6.70
C THR A 16 6.38 5.71 5.61
N THR A 17 6.59 6.92 5.09
CA THR A 17 7.56 7.24 4.04
C THR A 17 8.65 8.16 4.60
N PRO A 18 9.72 8.46 3.86
CA PRO A 18 10.71 9.47 4.25
C PRO A 18 10.14 10.86 4.53
N ALA A 19 9.01 11.22 3.90
CA ALA A 19 8.31 12.48 4.10
C ALA A 19 7.23 12.43 5.22
N GLY A 20 7.12 11.32 5.95
CA GLY A 20 6.10 11.07 6.95
C GLY A 20 5.05 10.08 6.48
N PHE A 21 3.88 10.06 7.14
CA PHE A 21 2.79 9.19 6.71
C PHE A 21 2.19 9.69 5.39
N LYS A 22 2.11 8.79 4.40
CA LYS A 22 1.43 9.02 3.11
C LYS A 22 0.27 8.06 2.96
N GLY A 23 -0.92 8.60 2.70
CA GLY A 23 -2.15 7.82 2.48
C GLY A 23 -2.78 8.11 1.13
N TYR A 24 -3.44 7.10 0.57
CA TYR A 24 -4.20 7.14 -0.68
C TYR A 24 -5.71 6.94 -0.45
N PHE A 25 -6.20 7.22 0.75
CA PHE A 25 -7.63 7.15 1.09
C PHE A 25 -8.43 8.25 0.38
N GLU A 26 -7.86 9.45 0.22
CA GLU A 26 -8.47 10.53 -0.54
C GLU A 26 -8.61 10.27 -2.04
N PRO A 27 -7.58 9.75 -2.74
CA PRO A 27 -7.74 9.27 -4.11
C PRO A 27 -8.82 8.20 -4.24
N LEU A 28 -8.88 7.21 -3.34
CA LEU A 28 -9.95 6.20 -3.33
C LEU A 28 -11.34 6.83 -3.21
N ARG A 29 -11.52 7.77 -2.28
CA ARG A 29 -12.79 8.47 -2.07
C ARG A 29 -13.29 9.20 -3.33
N ARG A 30 -12.36 9.72 -4.13
CA ARG A 30 -12.65 10.46 -5.38
C ARG A 30 -12.82 9.57 -6.61
N GLU A 31 -12.72 8.27 -6.47
CA GLU A 31 -13.03 7.36 -7.57
C GLU A 31 -14.50 7.49 -7.96
N PRO A 32 -14.85 7.57 -9.27
CA PRO A 32 -16.21 7.82 -9.71
C PRO A 32 -17.22 6.80 -9.18
N GLY A 33 -18.21 7.28 -8.44
CA GLY A 33 -19.30 6.48 -7.86
C GLY A 33 -18.90 5.69 -6.60
N MET A 34 -17.74 5.95 -6.02
CA MET A 34 -17.29 5.34 -4.77
C MET A 34 -18.14 5.85 -3.60
N GLN A 35 -18.70 4.92 -2.82
CA GLN A 35 -19.38 5.19 -1.56
C GLN A 35 -18.58 4.61 -0.41
N MET A 36 -18.41 5.36 0.68
CA MET A 36 -17.51 4.96 1.76
C MET A 36 -18.22 4.82 3.11
N LEU A 37 -17.92 3.75 3.83
CA LEU A 37 -18.22 3.57 5.24
C LEU A 37 -16.96 3.91 6.04
N LEU A 38 -16.99 5.00 6.81
CA LEU A 38 -15.87 5.54 7.58
C LEU A 38 -15.98 5.10 9.03
N ILE A 39 -15.19 4.09 9.44
CA ILE A 39 -15.22 3.60 10.84
C ILE A 39 -14.45 4.57 11.73
N LYS A 40 -15.10 5.05 12.78
CA LYS A 40 -14.50 5.87 13.84
C LYS A 40 -14.55 5.11 15.17
N SER A 41 -13.38 4.86 15.77
CA SER A 41 -13.26 4.12 17.02
C SER A 41 -11.90 4.27 17.70
N GLY A 42 -11.78 3.75 18.92
CA GLY A 42 -10.49 3.54 19.59
C GLY A 42 -9.73 2.30 19.07
N PRO A 43 -8.50 2.09 19.57
CA PRO A 43 -7.76 0.83 19.32
C PRO A 43 -8.51 -0.35 20.00
N GLY A 44 -8.31 -1.56 19.49
CA GLY A 44 -8.88 -2.78 20.10
C GLY A 44 -10.41 -2.93 20.08
N CYS A 45 -11.14 -2.00 19.43
CA CYS A 45 -12.61 -2.02 19.36
C CYS A 45 -13.19 -2.91 18.25
N GLY A 46 -12.43 -3.84 17.70
CA GLY A 46 -12.93 -4.83 16.74
C GLY A 46 -13.01 -4.38 15.28
N LYS A 47 -12.50 -3.19 14.90
CA LYS A 47 -12.54 -2.68 13.51
C LYS A 47 -12.01 -3.67 12.47
N SER A 48 -10.79 -4.16 12.66
CA SER A 48 -10.17 -5.11 11.73
C SER A 48 -10.93 -6.43 11.65
N THR A 49 -11.45 -6.93 12.78
CA THR A 49 -12.27 -8.15 12.83
C THR A 49 -13.57 -7.95 12.05
N LEU A 50 -14.25 -6.82 12.24
CA LEU A 50 -15.44 -6.44 11.48
C LEU A 50 -15.14 -6.45 9.97
N MET A 51 -14.08 -5.79 9.55
CA MET A 51 -13.68 -5.74 8.13
C MET A 51 -13.32 -7.12 7.57
N LYS A 52 -12.64 -7.98 8.35
CA LYS A 52 -12.35 -9.37 7.95
C LYS A 52 -13.61 -10.19 7.76
N HIS A 53 -14.61 -10.05 8.64
CA HIS A 53 -15.89 -10.75 8.50
C HIS A 53 -16.64 -10.29 7.24
N LEU A 54 -16.64 -8.98 6.94
CA LEU A 54 -17.26 -8.45 5.72
C LEU A 54 -16.52 -8.93 4.46
N ALA A 55 -15.19 -8.94 4.48
CA ALA A 55 -14.39 -9.47 3.36
C ALA A 55 -14.70 -10.95 3.11
N GLN A 56 -14.75 -11.75 4.17
CA GLN A 56 -15.08 -13.18 4.08
C GLN A 56 -16.51 -13.40 3.54
N ALA A 57 -17.49 -12.63 4.01
CA ALA A 57 -18.85 -12.70 3.51
C ALA A 57 -18.92 -12.35 2.01
N ALA A 58 -18.23 -11.30 1.58
CA ALA A 58 -18.17 -10.92 0.17
C ALA A 58 -17.53 -12.01 -0.70
N GLU A 59 -16.42 -12.60 -0.25
CA GLU A 59 -15.76 -13.70 -0.95
C GLU A 59 -16.66 -14.93 -1.08
N GLN A 60 -17.44 -15.25 -0.04
CA GLN A 60 -18.42 -16.35 -0.05
C GLN A 60 -19.56 -16.10 -1.05
N HIS A 61 -19.94 -14.84 -1.27
CA HIS A 61 -20.92 -14.43 -2.28
C HIS A 61 -20.32 -14.23 -3.68
N GLY A 62 -19.04 -14.55 -3.86
CA GLY A 62 -18.36 -14.42 -5.16
C GLY A 62 -18.10 -12.98 -5.61
N GLN A 63 -18.17 -12.01 -4.71
CA GLN A 63 -17.90 -10.61 -5.02
C GLN A 63 -16.40 -10.37 -5.14
N ARG A 64 -16.01 -9.48 -6.05
CA ARG A 64 -14.61 -9.05 -6.19
C ARG A 64 -14.30 -7.97 -5.16
N ILE A 65 -13.28 -8.23 -4.35
CA ILE A 65 -12.83 -7.28 -3.32
C ILE A 65 -11.33 -7.07 -3.37
N GLU A 66 -10.87 -5.95 -2.79
CA GLU A 66 -9.48 -5.72 -2.41
C GLU A 66 -9.39 -5.61 -0.89
N LYS A 67 -8.40 -6.26 -0.29
CA LYS A 67 -8.11 -6.18 1.14
C LYS A 67 -7.02 -5.14 1.37
N ILE A 68 -7.30 -4.16 2.19
CA ILE A 68 -6.36 -3.08 2.51
C ILE A 68 -5.80 -3.34 3.90
N HIS A 69 -4.51 -3.66 3.95
CA HIS A 69 -3.82 -4.00 5.18
C HIS A 69 -3.24 -2.76 5.88
N CYS A 70 -3.10 -2.86 7.19
CA CYS A 70 -2.45 -1.83 8.00
C CYS A 70 -0.92 -1.96 7.93
N ALA A 71 -0.22 -0.90 7.55
CA ALA A 71 1.25 -0.91 7.55
C ALA A 71 1.84 -0.98 8.97
N SER A 72 1.08 -0.64 10.00
CA SER A 72 1.49 -0.76 11.41
C SER A 72 1.21 -2.13 12.01
N ASP A 73 0.35 -2.92 11.38
CA ASP A 73 0.02 -4.31 11.72
C ASP A 73 -0.48 -5.06 10.48
N PRO A 74 0.41 -5.68 9.68
CA PRO A 74 0.02 -6.32 8.42
C PRO A 74 -0.98 -7.47 8.54
N ASP A 75 -1.23 -7.97 9.73
CA ASP A 75 -2.27 -8.97 9.98
C ASP A 75 -3.65 -8.34 10.17
N SER A 76 -3.72 -7.03 10.36
CA SER A 76 -4.95 -6.24 10.49
C SER A 76 -5.33 -5.59 9.17
N LEU A 77 -6.64 -5.32 9.00
CA LEU A 77 -7.16 -4.56 7.88
C LEU A 77 -7.44 -3.11 8.29
N ASP A 78 -7.05 -2.18 7.42
CA ASP A 78 -7.43 -0.77 7.42
C ASP A 78 -8.62 -0.51 6.49
N GLY A 79 -8.98 -1.48 5.61
CA GLY A 79 -10.14 -1.35 4.74
C GLY A 79 -10.44 -2.61 3.92
N VAL A 80 -11.63 -2.58 3.31
CA VAL A 80 -12.04 -3.51 2.26
C VAL A 80 -12.74 -2.71 1.17
N ILE A 81 -12.35 -2.90 -0.08
CA ILE A 81 -12.97 -2.28 -1.25
C ILE A 81 -13.79 -3.34 -1.98
N PHE A 82 -15.07 -3.09 -2.19
CA PHE A 82 -16.03 -3.94 -2.89
C PHE A 82 -16.15 -3.41 -4.33
N LEU A 83 -15.38 -3.98 -5.24
CA LEU A 83 -15.18 -3.48 -6.60
C LEU A 83 -16.48 -3.45 -7.42
N ASP A 84 -17.30 -4.50 -7.29
CA ASP A 84 -18.55 -4.63 -8.07
C ASP A 84 -19.61 -3.62 -7.64
N GLN A 85 -19.57 -3.17 -6.40
CA GLN A 85 -20.54 -2.24 -5.81
C GLN A 85 -20.02 -0.81 -5.78
N LYS A 86 -18.74 -0.58 -6.07
CA LYS A 86 -18.05 0.69 -5.86
C LYS A 86 -18.26 1.22 -4.44
N ARG A 87 -18.02 0.36 -3.45
CA ARG A 87 -18.11 0.67 -2.03
C ARG A 87 -16.82 0.33 -1.33
N ALA A 88 -16.52 1.08 -0.29
CA ALA A 88 -15.40 0.76 0.59
C ALA A 88 -15.78 0.95 2.05
N ILE A 89 -15.25 0.10 2.93
CA ILE A 89 -15.25 0.32 4.36
C ILE A 89 -13.80 0.50 4.80
N ILE A 90 -13.51 1.58 5.53
CA ILE A 90 -12.15 1.92 5.95
C ILE A 90 -12.09 2.31 7.43
N ASP A 91 -10.96 2.07 8.04
CA ASP A 91 -10.59 2.70 9.31
C ASP A 91 -10.26 4.17 9.04
N ALA A 92 -11.10 5.08 9.51
CA ALA A 92 -10.96 6.52 9.35
C ALA A 92 -10.41 7.21 10.62
N THR A 93 -9.60 6.46 11.41
CA THR A 93 -8.93 6.99 12.61
C THR A 93 -7.45 7.30 12.35
N ALA A 94 -6.81 8.04 13.26
CA ALA A 94 -5.39 8.37 13.10
C ALA A 94 -4.50 7.10 12.95
N PRO A 95 -3.50 7.13 12.03
CA PRO A 95 -2.96 8.27 11.27
C PRO A 95 -3.68 8.60 9.96
N HIS A 96 -4.64 7.78 9.48
CA HIS A 96 -5.37 7.94 8.22
C HIS A 96 -6.75 8.57 8.43
N VAL A 97 -6.79 9.70 9.14
CA VAL A 97 -8.02 10.43 9.38
C VAL A 97 -8.68 10.83 8.06
N VAL A 98 -9.89 10.34 7.83
CA VAL A 98 -10.76 10.75 6.73
C VAL A 98 -12.04 11.31 7.35
N GLU A 99 -12.36 12.56 7.01
CA GLU A 99 -13.61 13.19 7.37
C GLU A 99 -14.54 13.23 6.16
N PRO A 100 -15.85 13.01 6.33
CA PRO A 100 -16.77 13.01 5.21
C PRO A 100 -16.97 14.42 4.62
N ASP A 101 -16.98 14.51 3.27
CA ASP A 101 -17.33 15.74 2.56
C ASP A 101 -18.86 15.85 2.34
N ALA A 102 -19.52 14.70 2.12
CA ALA A 102 -20.96 14.60 1.90
C ALA A 102 -21.59 13.56 2.85
N PRO A 103 -21.64 13.86 4.19
CA PRO A 103 -22.11 12.90 5.19
C PRO A 103 -23.53 12.43 4.91
N GLY A 104 -23.72 11.10 4.85
CA GLY A 104 -25.00 10.47 4.58
C GLY A 104 -25.40 10.39 3.11
N ALA A 105 -24.69 11.08 2.20
CA ALA A 105 -24.89 10.95 0.75
C ALA A 105 -23.90 9.95 0.15
N ASP A 106 -22.62 10.30 0.15
CA ASP A 106 -21.55 9.46 -0.37
C ASP A 106 -20.75 8.76 0.73
N GLU A 107 -20.66 9.37 1.92
CA GLU A 107 -19.94 8.81 3.05
C GLU A 107 -20.84 8.60 4.27
N LEU A 108 -20.82 7.39 4.80
CA LEU A 108 -21.49 7.03 6.04
C LEU A 108 -20.48 6.87 7.18
N VAL A 109 -20.62 7.67 8.25
CA VAL A 109 -19.82 7.50 9.46
C VAL A 109 -20.34 6.36 10.30
N VAL A 110 -19.53 5.34 10.50
CA VAL A 110 -19.80 4.18 11.36
C VAL A 110 -19.04 4.36 12.68
N SER A 111 -19.73 4.91 13.69
CA SER A 111 -19.12 5.15 14.98
C SER A 111 -19.24 3.92 15.89
N LEU A 112 -18.12 3.48 16.46
CA LEU A 112 -18.10 2.48 17.55
C LEU A 112 -17.82 3.12 18.92
N TYR A 113 -17.76 4.43 19.04
CA TYR A 113 -17.49 5.09 20.32
C TYR A 113 -18.58 4.82 21.36
N HIS A 114 -19.83 4.62 20.94
CA HIS A 114 -20.95 4.32 21.82
C HIS A 114 -20.86 2.91 22.45
N THR A 115 -20.02 2.02 21.90
CA THR A 115 -19.80 0.67 22.44
C THR A 115 -18.74 0.66 23.56
N ILE A 116 -18.10 1.79 23.85
CA ILE A 116 -17.00 1.91 24.81
C ILE A 116 -17.54 2.41 26.16
N ASP A 117 -17.30 1.66 27.22
CA ASP A 117 -17.50 2.11 28.59
C ASP A 117 -16.41 3.11 29.00
N ALA A 118 -16.73 4.39 28.92
CA ALA A 118 -15.81 5.46 29.27
C ALA A 118 -15.39 5.44 30.76
N GLY A 119 -16.25 4.92 31.66
CA GLY A 119 -15.94 4.81 33.08
C GLY A 119 -14.80 3.83 33.34
N LYS A 120 -14.83 2.66 32.67
CA LYS A 120 -13.73 1.68 32.74
C LYS A 120 -12.42 2.23 32.22
N LEU A 121 -12.41 2.98 31.10
CA LEU A 121 -11.20 3.60 30.60
C LEU A 121 -10.69 4.74 31.47
N ALA A 122 -11.60 5.49 32.10
CA ALA A 122 -11.23 6.60 32.99
C ALA A 122 -10.46 6.13 34.23
N SER A 123 -10.69 4.89 34.72
CA SER A 123 -9.94 4.31 35.83
C SER A 123 -8.48 3.98 35.49
N HIS A 124 -8.13 3.89 34.19
CA HIS A 124 -6.78 3.60 33.67
C HIS A 124 -6.23 4.78 32.83
N ARG A 125 -6.69 6.01 33.12
CA ARG A 125 -6.37 7.20 32.32
C ARG A 125 -4.88 7.42 32.12
N ASP A 126 -4.10 7.31 33.18
CA ASP A 126 -2.68 7.68 33.14
C ASP A 126 -1.85 6.62 32.40
N GLU A 127 -2.16 5.34 32.59
CA GLU A 127 -1.56 4.22 31.87
C GLU A 127 -1.86 4.31 30.36
N VAL A 128 -3.12 4.55 30.00
CA VAL A 128 -3.55 4.70 28.61
C VAL A 128 -2.85 5.88 27.95
N LYS A 129 -2.77 7.04 28.62
CA LYS A 129 -2.04 8.22 28.11
C LYS A 129 -0.55 7.96 27.94
N ALA A 130 0.08 7.28 28.90
CA ALA A 130 1.50 6.93 28.84
C ALA A 130 1.80 6.00 27.66
N LEU A 131 0.93 5.02 27.38
CA LEU A 131 1.05 4.12 26.23
C LEU A 131 0.89 4.86 24.90
N PHE A 132 -0.08 5.78 24.77
CA PHE A 132 -0.20 6.62 23.58
C PHE A 132 1.04 7.46 23.35
N ALA A 133 1.56 8.11 24.39
CA ALA A 133 2.78 8.92 24.30
C ALA A 133 4.01 8.09 23.91
N ARG A 134 4.17 6.91 24.49
CA ARG A 134 5.26 5.96 24.17
C ARG A 134 5.17 5.47 22.72
N ASN A 135 3.98 5.08 22.28
CA ASN A 135 3.73 4.65 20.90
C ASN A 135 4.10 5.76 19.90
N ALA A 136 3.63 6.99 20.15
CA ALA A 136 3.93 8.16 19.31
C ALA A 136 5.44 8.45 19.25
N ALA A 137 6.15 8.37 20.37
CA ALA A 137 7.60 8.56 20.43
C ALA A 137 8.37 7.51 19.64
N LEU A 138 7.98 6.22 19.73
CA LEU A 138 8.60 5.12 18.97
C LEU A 138 8.37 5.30 17.46
N ARG A 139 7.13 5.61 17.04
CA ARG A 139 6.80 5.90 15.63
C ARG A 139 7.58 7.10 15.08
N GLY A 140 7.69 8.18 15.87
CA GLY A 140 8.47 9.36 15.48
C GLY A 140 9.96 9.07 15.33
N ARG A 141 10.52 8.15 16.12
CA ARG A 141 11.90 7.68 15.95
C ARG A 141 12.05 6.82 14.69
N ALA A 142 11.15 5.87 14.46
CA ALA A 142 11.15 5.04 13.26
C ALA A 142 11.08 5.88 11.98
N ALA A 143 10.19 6.88 11.95
CA ALA A 143 10.07 7.80 10.82
C ALA A 143 11.38 8.55 10.50
N ARG A 144 12.17 8.96 11.53
CA ARG A 144 13.48 9.59 11.29
C ARG A 144 14.50 8.64 10.67
N TYR A 145 14.51 7.37 11.05
CA TYR A 145 15.36 6.37 10.40
C TYR A 145 14.96 6.12 8.95
N ILE A 146 13.66 6.02 8.69
CA ILE A 146 13.12 5.87 7.32
C ILE A 146 13.49 7.09 6.46
N ALA A 147 13.39 8.31 7.01
CA ALA A 147 13.77 9.54 6.31
C ALA A 147 15.26 9.55 5.94
N SER A 148 16.13 9.12 6.87
CA SER A 148 17.57 9.02 6.62
C SER A 148 17.91 7.96 5.57
N ALA A 149 17.28 6.79 5.63
CA ALA A 149 17.42 5.73 4.62
C ALA A 149 16.97 6.21 3.23
N GLY A 150 15.81 6.87 3.15
CA GLY A 150 15.30 7.44 1.90
C GLY A 150 16.23 8.46 1.28
N SER A 151 16.90 9.28 2.10
CA SER A 151 17.91 10.23 1.63
C SER A 151 19.11 9.55 0.96
N LEU A 152 19.60 8.44 1.54
CA LEU A 152 20.69 7.65 0.95
C LEU A 152 20.26 6.92 -0.32
N MET A 153 19.05 6.37 -0.36
CA MET A 153 18.50 5.74 -1.56
C MET A 153 18.33 6.75 -2.70
N LEU A 154 17.85 7.96 -2.39
CA LEU A 154 17.77 9.05 -3.37
C LEU A 154 19.14 9.45 -3.93
N ASP A 155 20.16 9.44 -3.08
CA ASP A 155 21.53 9.71 -3.48
C ASP A 155 22.07 8.63 -4.43
N SER A 156 21.82 7.36 -4.17
CA SER A 156 22.17 6.24 -5.06
C SER A 156 21.44 6.34 -6.40
N ARG A 157 20.15 6.68 -6.40
CA ARG A 157 19.36 6.93 -7.62
C ARG A 157 19.93 8.06 -8.47
N ARG A 158 20.38 9.15 -7.83
CA ARG A 158 21.03 10.27 -8.54
C ARG A 158 22.35 9.85 -9.17
N ALA A 159 23.16 9.05 -8.48
CA ALA A 159 24.42 8.53 -9.02
C ALA A 159 24.17 7.63 -10.25
N GLU A 160 23.19 6.75 -10.23
CA GLU A 160 22.80 5.95 -11.40
C GLU A 160 22.28 6.84 -12.54
N ALA A 161 21.45 7.85 -12.23
CA ALA A 161 20.89 8.77 -13.23
C ALA A 161 21.97 9.50 -14.03
N CYS A 162 23.11 9.84 -13.41
CA CYS A 162 24.26 10.45 -14.10
C CYS A 162 24.88 9.52 -15.14
N SER A 163 24.68 8.22 -15.03
CA SER A 163 25.22 7.19 -15.91
C SER A 163 24.18 6.63 -16.88
N ALA A 164 22.91 7.02 -16.76
CA ALA A 164 21.80 6.45 -17.53
C ALA A 164 21.63 7.11 -18.92
N ASN A 165 21.39 6.29 -19.94
CA ASN A 165 21.02 6.73 -21.27
C ASN A 165 19.50 6.76 -21.42
N PHE A 166 18.89 7.88 -21.04
CA PHE A 166 17.44 8.06 -21.07
C PHE A 166 16.83 8.02 -22.47
N GLU A 167 17.57 8.42 -23.53
CA GLU A 167 17.10 8.28 -24.91
C GLU A 167 16.96 6.82 -25.35
N LYS A 168 17.87 5.96 -24.89
CA LYS A 168 17.77 4.51 -25.10
C LYS A 168 16.57 3.92 -24.36
N VAL A 169 16.26 4.43 -23.15
CA VAL A 169 15.07 4.06 -22.37
C VAL A 169 13.80 4.44 -23.15
N ARG A 170 13.66 5.70 -23.60
CA ARG A 170 12.50 6.17 -24.37
C ARG A 170 12.23 5.34 -25.61
N ARG A 171 13.28 5.06 -26.39
CA ARG A 171 13.16 4.21 -27.59
C ARG A 171 12.76 2.78 -27.27
N TYR A 172 13.22 2.25 -26.14
CA TYR A 172 12.84 0.92 -25.66
C TYR A 172 11.36 0.89 -25.28
N VAL A 173 10.88 1.84 -24.46
CA VAL A 173 9.48 1.92 -24.02
C VAL A 173 8.54 2.04 -25.22
N LYS A 174 8.84 2.92 -26.18
CA LYS A 174 8.02 3.07 -27.40
C LYS A 174 7.83 1.73 -28.11
N ARG A 175 8.89 0.94 -28.31
CA ARG A 175 8.78 -0.39 -28.93
C ARG A 175 8.04 -1.40 -28.05
N LEU A 176 8.28 -1.39 -26.73
CA LEU A 176 7.63 -2.27 -25.77
C LEU A 176 6.12 -2.03 -25.76
N CYS A 177 5.70 -0.78 -25.60
CA CYS A 177 4.29 -0.40 -25.57
C CYS A 177 3.59 -0.64 -26.92
N THR A 178 4.24 -0.41 -28.06
CA THR A 178 3.67 -0.74 -29.37
C THR A 178 3.38 -2.24 -29.49
N ARG A 179 4.21 -3.08 -28.90
CA ARG A 179 4.04 -4.54 -28.96
C ARG A 179 3.02 -5.07 -27.95
N LEU A 180 2.99 -4.51 -26.73
CA LEU A 180 2.24 -5.09 -25.60
C LEU A 180 0.92 -4.40 -25.33
N LEU A 181 0.76 -3.14 -25.72
CA LEU A 181 -0.39 -2.28 -25.43
C LEU A 181 -1.07 -1.86 -26.74
N PRO A 182 -1.90 -2.70 -27.38
CA PRO A 182 -2.71 -2.25 -28.51
C PRO A 182 -3.63 -1.10 -28.07
N ARG A 183 -4.05 -0.24 -28.99
CA ARG A 183 -5.03 0.81 -28.67
C ARG A 183 -6.38 0.18 -28.36
N THR A 184 -7.10 0.76 -27.41
CA THR A 184 -8.46 0.38 -27.03
C THR A 184 -9.38 1.61 -27.12
N GLU A 185 -10.69 1.37 -27.26
CA GLU A 185 -11.72 2.41 -27.19
C GLU A 185 -12.19 2.67 -25.74
N GLY A 186 -11.54 2.04 -24.76
CA GLY A 186 -11.85 2.19 -23.35
C GLY A 186 -11.53 3.60 -22.82
N THR A 187 -12.19 3.96 -21.72
CA THR A 187 -11.89 5.20 -21.00
C THR A 187 -10.72 4.98 -20.05
N ALA A 188 -9.66 5.78 -20.22
CA ALA A 188 -8.50 5.73 -19.34
C ALA A 188 -8.88 6.09 -17.91
N SER A 189 -8.40 5.31 -16.96
CA SER A 189 -8.53 5.58 -15.54
C SER A 189 -7.35 5.00 -14.76
N GLU A 190 -7.12 5.54 -13.58
CA GLU A 190 -6.00 5.13 -12.74
C GLU A 190 -6.43 5.02 -11.29
N GLU A 191 -6.05 3.92 -10.66
CA GLU A 191 -6.17 3.69 -9.23
C GLU A 191 -4.78 3.64 -8.59
N LEU A 192 -4.67 4.22 -7.39
CA LEU A 192 -3.44 4.24 -6.63
C LEU A 192 -3.52 3.25 -5.47
N ARG A 193 -2.61 2.30 -5.43
CA ARG A 193 -2.47 1.29 -4.36
C ARG A 193 -1.00 1.13 -3.99
N LEU A 194 -0.69 0.80 -2.75
CA LEU A 194 0.66 0.42 -2.36
C LEU A 194 0.77 -1.11 -2.31
N LEU A 195 1.68 -1.68 -3.10
CA LEU A 195 1.92 -3.13 -3.11
C LEU A 195 2.92 -3.56 -2.03
N SER A 196 3.70 -2.62 -1.52
CA SER A 196 4.68 -2.82 -0.47
C SER A 196 4.68 -1.69 0.55
N ALA A 197 5.10 -2.00 1.78
CA ALA A 197 5.32 -1.03 2.85
C ALA A 197 6.37 -1.52 3.84
N ILE A 198 7.06 -0.59 4.53
CA ILE A 198 7.84 -0.90 5.71
C ILE A 198 6.89 -1.13 6.88
N THR A 199 7.01 -2.26 7.55
CA THR A 199 6.12 -2.72 8.62
C THR A 199 6.91 -3.21 9.83
N PRO A 200 6.28 -3.53 10.95
CA PRO A 200 6.95 -4.18 12.08
C PRO A 200 7.58 -5.56 11.74
N LYS A 201 7.20 -6.15 10.61
CA LYS A 201 7.75 -7.43 10.10
C LYS A 201 8.84 -7.23 9.03
N GLY A 202 9.31 -6.02 8.81
CA GLY A 202 10.21 -5.65 7.72
C GLY A 202 9.46 -5.08 6.51
N MET A 203 10.11 -5.10 5.35
CA MET A 203 9.46 -4.76 4.09
C MET A 203 8.49 -5.88 3.71
N VAL A 204 7.22 -5.58 3.70
CA VAL A 204 6.16 -6.49 3.22
C VAL A 204 5.82 -6.14 1.78
N PHE A 205 5.81 -7.16 0.92
CA PHE A 205 5.43 -7.08 -0.49
C PHE A 205 4.38 -8.16 -0.78
N TYR A 206 3.22 -7.77 -1.29
CA TYR A 206 2.11 -8.69 -1.56
C TYR A 206 2.27 -9.41 -2.91
N ARG A 207 3.14 -10.43 -2.94
CA ARG A 207 3.34 -11.25 -4.14
C ARG A 207 2.04 -11.90 -4.65
N GLY A 208 1.18 -12.37 -3.75
CA GLY A 208 -0.10 -12.98 -4.11
C GLY A 208 -1.01 -12.07 -4.93
N THR A 209 -0.92 -10.76 -4.73
CA THR A 209 -1.63 -9.74 -5.52
C THR A 209 -1.12 -9.70 -6.97
N VAL A 210 0.18 -9.82 -7.18
CA VAL A 210 0.75 -9.87 -8.53
C VAL A 210 0.18 -11.06 -9.31
N GLU A 211 0.12 -12.23 -8.67
CA GLU A 211 -0.41 -13.47 -9.25
C GLU A 211 -1.94 -13.43 -9.44
N ALA A 212 -2.66 -12.64 -8.62
CA ALA A 212 -4.10 -12.46 -8.75
C ALA A 212 -4.49 -11.50 -9.89
N LEU A 213 -3.65 -10.50 -10.20
CA LEU A 213 -3.96 -9.45 -11.16
C LEU A 213 -3.34 -9.64 -12.54
N ALA A 214 -2.34 -10.50 -12.69
CA ALA A 214 -1.65 -10.67 -13.95
C ALA A 214 -1.14 -12.10 -14.18
N ASP A 215 -1.18 -12.52 -15.43
CA ASP A 215 -0.59 -13.76 -15.93
C ASP A 215 0.70 -13.53 -16.71
N ARG A 216 0.94 -12.29 -17.14
CA ARG A 216 2.11 -11.86 -17.91
C ARG A 216 2.87 -10.77 -17.17
N TYR A 217 4.19 -10.92 -17.11
CA TYR A 217 5.04 -10.04 -16.32
C TYR A 217 6.21 -9.52 -17.14
N VAL A 218 6.44 -8.20 -17.08
CA VAL A 218 7.69 -7.56 -17.51
C VAL A 218 8.37 -7.01 -16.26
N VAL A 219 9.51 -7.59 -15.89
CA VAL A 219 10.22 -7.23 -14.67
C VAL A 219 11.48 -6.44 -14.99
N PHE A 220 11.58 -5.23 -14.48
CA PHE A 220 12.73 -4.34 -14.58
C PHE A 220 13.64 -4.55 -13.37
N ARG A 221 14.81 -5.17 -13.58
CA ARG A 221 15.84 -5.34 -12.55
C ARG A 221 16.68 -4.09 -12.47
N ASP A 222 16.44 -3.32 -11.41
CA ASP A 222 17.03 -1.99 -11.23
C ASP A 222 17.36 -1.77 -9.75
N ASP A 223 18.63 -1.83 -9.40
CA ASP A 223 19.09 -1.78 -8.02
C ASP A 223 18.88 -0.39 -7.37
N TYR A 224 18.97 0.69 -8.17
CA TYR A 224 18.94 2.07 -7.66
C TYR A 224 17.71 2.88 -8.08
N GLY A 225 16.95 2.39 -9.06
CA GLY A 225 15.64 2.93 -9.41
C GLY A 225 15.62 4.11 -10.38
N ALA A 226 16.77 4.58 -10.92
CA ALA A 226 16.76 5.70 -11.84
C ALA A 226 16.21 5.34 -13.22
N VAL A 227 16.49 4.14 -13.69
CA VAL A 227 16.06 3.66 -15.01
C VAL A 227 14.62 3.18 -14.94
N SER A 228 14.28 2.35 -13.94
CA SER A 228 12.91 1.82 -13.77
C SER A 228 11.90 2.92 -13.54
N ARG A 229 12.26 3.98 -12.79
CA ARG A 229 11.43 5.17 -12.64
C ARG A 229 10.96 5.72 -13.97
N LEU A 230 11.89 6.02 -14.90
CA LEU A 230 11.53 6.55 -16.22
C LEU A 230 10.78 5.52 -17.07
N LEU A 231 11.15 4.22 -16.99
CA LEU A 231 10.45 3.16 -17.70
C LEU A 231 8.97 3.14 -17.33
N LEU A 232 8.67 3.12 -16.03
CA LEU A 232 7.30 3.01 -15.52
C LEU A 232 6.51 4.31 -15.72
N GLU A 233 7.11 5.49 -15.56
CA GLU A 233 6.45 6.76 -15.89
C GLU A 233 6.00 6.81 -17.37
N LEU A 234 6.87 6.41 -18.29
CA LEU A 234 6.53 6.39 -19.71
C LEU A 234 5.50 5.32 -20.06
N ILE A 235 5.59 4.14 -19.44
CA ILE A 235 4.60 3.06 -19.61
C ILE A 235 3.24 3.49 -19.10
N ARG A 236 3.18 4.14 -17.92
CA ARG A 236 1.96 4.72 -17.35
C ARG A 236 1.31 5.69 -18.35
N ALA A 237 2.08 6.65 -18.84
CA ALA A 237 1.60 7.64 -19.80
C ALA A 237 1.07 6.98 -21.09
N GLU A 238 1.79 6.01 -21.63
CA GLU A 238 1.38 5.27 -22.84
C GLU A 238 0.12 4.42 -22.61
N ALA A 239 -0.02 3.78 -21.45
CA ALA A 239 -1.19 2.97 -21.11
C ALA A 239 -2.44 3.85 -21.02
N LEU A 240 -2.37 4.97 -20.31
CA LEU A 240 -3.46 5.95 -20.22
C LEU A 240 -3.79 6.57 -21.58
N ALA A 241 -2.80 6.97 -22.37
CA ALA A 241 -3.00 7.52 -23.72
C ALA A 241 -3.65 6.54 -24.70
N ARG A 242 -3.61 5.24 -24.38
CA ARG A 242 -4.26 4.16 -25.16
C ARG A 242 -5.61 3.73 -24.63
N GLY A 243 -6.13 4.39 -23.58
CA GLY A 243 -7.46 4.15 -23.03
C GLY A 243 -7.54 3.02 -22.00
N TYR A 244 -6.42 2.62 -21.38
CA TYR A 244 -6.45 1.57 -20.37
C TYR A 244 -6.80 2.10 -18.98
N HIS A 245 -7.58 1.30 -18.24
CA HIS A 245 -7.60 1.36 -16.79
C HIS A 245 -6.33 0.70 -16.23
N ILE A 246 -5.65 1.37 -15.30
CA ILE A 246 -4.42 0.89 -14.68
C ILE A 246 -4.48 0.99 -13.16
N ILE A 247 -3.77 0.07 -12.49
CA ILE A 247 -3.46 0.19 -11.06
C ILE A 247 -1.98 0.54 -10.94
N THR A 248 -1.70 1.73 -10.45
CA THR A 248 -0.35 2.23 -10.24
C THR A 248 0.06 2.06 -8.78
N CYS A 249 1.21 1.44 -8.57
CA CYS A 249 1.76 1.23 -7.23
C CYS A 249 3.00 2.13 -7.05
N PRO A 250 2.85 3.27 -6.33
CA PRO A 250 3.97 4.13 -5.98
C PRO A 250 4.99 3.40 -5.10
N CYS A 251 6.23 3.88 -5.15
CA CYS A 251 7.30 3.38 -4.30
C CYS A 251 7.05 3.76 -2.84
N ALA A 252 7.15 2.79 -1.93
CA ALA A 252 6.97 3.04 -0.50
C ALA A 252 7.98 4.04 0.09
N MET A 253 9.18 4.15 -0.52
CA MET A 253 10.24 5.06 -0.06
C MET A 253 10.21 6.43 -0.75
N HIS A 254 9.69 6.52 -1.98
CA HIS A 254 9.64 7.76 -2.77
C HIS A 254 8.32 7.89 -3.54
N PRO A 255 7.18 7.91 -2.84
CA PRO A 255 5.86 7.80 -3.47
C PRO A 255 5.48 8.98 -4.38
N GLU A 256 6.08 10.15 -4.17
CA GLU A 256 5.83 11.34 -5.00
C GLU A 256 6.61 11.31 -6.32
N ASP A 257 7.72 10.57 -6.35
CA ASP A 257 8.70 10.62 -7.44
C ASP A 257 8.82 9.34 -8.23
N GLN A 258 8.34 8.21 -7.71
CA GLN A 258 8.65 6.90 -8.28
C GLN A 258 7.44 5.98 -8.22
N ILE A 259 7.24 5.29 -9.35
CA ILE A 259 6.33 4.15 -9.48
C ILE A 259 7.18 2.89 -9.39
N ASP A 260 6.76 1.92 -8.60
CA ASP A 260 7.42 0.62 -8.52
C ASP A 260 6.72 -0.45 -9.37
N HIS A 261 5.38 -0.39 -9.48
CA HIS A 261 4.64 -1.38 -10.25
C HIS A 261 3.43 -0.75 -10.96
N ILE A 262 3.04 -1.35 -12.11
CA ILE A 262 1.82 -1.00 -12.84
C ILE A 262 1.13 -2.29 -13.26
N PHE A 263 -0.15 -2.39 -12.99
CA PHE A 263 -1.02 -3.46 -13.49
C PHE A 263 -1.96 -2.90 -14.55
N ILE A 264 -2.17 -3.67 -15.62
CA ILE A 264 -3.18 -3.41 -16.65
C ILE A 264 -4.13 -4.61 -16.65
N PRO A 265 -5.20 -4.59 -15.83
CA PRO A 265 -6.06 -5.76 -15.61
C PRO A 265 -6.69 -6.29 -16.91
N ALA A 266 -7.10 -5.42 -17.81
CA ALA A 266 -7.68 -5.79 -19.10
C ALA A 266 -6.75 -6.64 -19.99
N LEU A 267 -5.43 -6.55 -19.78
CA LEU A 267 -4.42 -7.32 -20.49
C LEU A 267 -3.81 -8.44 -19.64
N GLN A 268 -4.23 -8.57 -18.38
CA GLN A 268 -3.58 -9.45 -17.38
C GLN A 268 -2.05 -9.28 -17.39
N LEU A 269 -1.59 -8.04 -17.48
CA LEU A 269 -0.20 -7.66 -17.67
C LEU A 269 0.26 -6.78 -16.51
N ALA A 270 1.42 -7.13 -15.94
CA ALA A 270 2.09 -6.32 -14.95
C ALA A 270 3.50 -5.89 -15.41
N PHE A 271 3.83 -4.63 -15.12
CA PHE A 271 5.18 -4.08 -15.20
C PHE A 271 5.68 -3.88 -13.77
N LEU A 272 6.76 -4.54 -13.40
CA LEU A 272 7.23 -4.66 -12.03
C LEU A 272 8.69 -4.24 -11.92
N THR A 273 9.07 -3.63 -10.81
CA THR A 273 10.48 -3.40 -10.46
C THR A 273 10.97 -4.50 -9.51
N ASP A 274 12.12 -5.07 -9.81
CA ASP A 274 12.83 -6.07 -8.99
C ASP A 274 14.13 -5.45 -8.46
N ASN A 275 14.26 -5.37 -7.15
CA ASN A 275 15.41 -4.83 -6.45
C ASN A 275 15.60 -5.48 -5.06
N LEU A 276 16.54 -4.97 -4.27
CA LEU A 276 16.82 -5.48 -2.93
C LEU A 276 15.59 -5.48 -1.99
N TRP A 277 14.69 -4.51 -2.14
CA TRP A 277 13.58 -4.27 -1.23
C TRP A 277 12.34 -5.11 -1.55
N HIS A 278 12.14 -5.45 -2.83
CA HIS A 278 11.08 -6.34 -3.29
C HIS A 278 11.59 -7.27 -4.38
N PRO A 279 12.29 -8.33 -3.99
CA PRO A 279 12.80 -9.33 -4.92
C PRO A 279 11.63 -10.09 -5.57
N ILE A 280 11.62 -10.13 -6.91
CA ILE A 280 10.56 -10.77 -7.69
C ILE A 280 11.04 -12.10 -8.24
N GLN A 281 10.39 -13.18 -7.80
CA GLN A 281 10.60 -14.54 -8.29
C GLN A 281 9.25 -15.08 -8.78
N LEU A 282 8.97 -14.89 -10.06
CA LEU A 282 7.74 -15.35 -10.71
C LEU A 282 8.10 -16.26 -11.90
N PRO A 283 7.27 -17.28 -12.21
CA PRO A 283 7.47 -18.11 -13.40
C PRO A 283 7.17 -17.32 -14.68
N GLY A 284 7.84 -17.66 -15.79
CA GLY A 284 7.54 -17.05 -17.11
C GLY A 284 7.89 -15.57 -17.26
N VAL A 285 8.73 -15.02 -16.40
CA VAL A 285 9.08 -13.60 -16.37
C VAL A 285 9.91 -13.18 -17.56
N GLN A 286 9.49 -12.12 -18.25
CA GLN A 286 10.36 -11.37 -19.16
C GLN A 286 11.20 -10.38 -18.33
N ALA A 287 12.40 -10.79 -17.93
CA ALA A 287 13.31 -9.93 -17.15
C ALA A 287 14.10 -8.96 -18.06
N VAL A 288 14.11 -7.70 -17.67
CA VAL A 288 14.88 -6.63 -18.33
C VAL A 288 15.89 -6.07 -17.33
N ARG A 289 17.17 -6.33 -17.56
CA ARG A 289 18.24 -5.74 -16.74
C ARG A 289 18.43 -4.28 -17.07
N CYS A 290 18.19 -3.37 -16.14
CA CYS A 290 18.31 -1.92 -16.34
C CYS A 290 19.74 -1.48 -16.58
N THR A 291 20.73 -2.25 -16.18
CA THR A 291 22.15 -2.02 -16.51
C THR A 291 22.45 -1.94 -18.00
N ARG A 292 21.57 -2.43 -18.89
CA ARG A 292 21.69 -2.25 -20.35
C ARG A 292 21.50 -0.80 -20.82
N PHE A 293 20.90 0.04 -19.97
CA PHE A 293 20.65 1.45 -20.22
C PHE A 293 21.63 2.36 -19.51
N VAL A 294 22.60 1.80 -18.79
CA VAL A 294 23.56 2.52 -17.97
C VAL A 294 24.96 2.35 -18.54
N ASP A 295 25.73 3.43 -18.52
CA ASP A 295 27.18 3.39 -18.74
C ASP A 295 27.84 2.80 -17.51
N ARG A 296 28.35 1.57 -17.64
CA ARG A 296 28.92 0.81 -16.54
C ARG A 296 30.25 1.37 -16.06
N GLU A 297 31.04 1.98 -16.93
CA GLU A 297 32.32 2.57 -16.61
C GLU A 297 32.08 3.80 -15.72
N ASN A 298 31.20 4.69 -16.15
CA ASN A 298 30.82 5.86 -15.39
C ASN A 298 30.19 5.45 -14.02
N LEU A 299 29.25 4.50 -14.00
CA LEU A 299 28.63 4.02 -12.75
C LEU A 299 29.67 3.39 -11.81
N SER A 300 30.71 2.76 -12.35
CA SER A 300 31.77 2.16 -11.54
C SER A 300 32.52 3.17 -10.66
N GLY A 301 32.60 4.44 -11.09
CA GLY A 301 33.15 5.54 -10.31
C GLY A 301 32.39 5.83 -9.03
N PHE A 302 31.12 5.48 -8.96
CA PHE A 302 30.27 5.66 -7.76
C PHE A 302 30.22 4.42 -6.86
N ARG A 303 30.90 3.31 -7.19
CA ARG A 303 30.75 2.01 -6.52
C ARG A 303 30.94 2.05 -4.99
N ALA A 304 31.94 2.79 -4.49
CA ALA A 304 32.18 2.89 -3.05
C ALA A 304 31.02 3.59 -2.33
N ARG A 305 30.52 4.69 -2.91
CA ARG A 305 29.38 5.47 -2.43
C ARG A 305 28.10 4.64 -2.44
N LEU A 306 27.80 3.95 -3.55
CA LEU A 306 26.62 3.10 -3.69
C LEU A 306 26.61 1.98 -2.65
N ARG A 307 27.73 1.27 -2.46
CA ARG A 307 27.86 0.22 -1.43
C ARG A 307 27.71 0.76 0.00
N PHE A 308 28.18 1.97 0.27
CA PHE A 308 27.98 2.61 1.56
C PHE A 308 26.50 2.92 1.78
N ASN A 309 25.86 3.56 0.80
CA ASN A 309 24.46 3.93 0.88
C ASN A 309 23.56 2.71 1.08
N ASP A 310 23.78 1.62 0.33
CA ASP A 310 22.99 0.39 0.43
C ASP A 310 23.07 -0.22 1.84
N ARG A 311 24.29 -0.33 2.39
CA ARG A 311 24.48 -0.88 3.75
C ARG A 311 23.87 0.02 4.81
N ALA A 312 24.13 1.32 4.73
CA ALA A 312 23.62 2.28 5.71
C ALA A 312 22.10 2.39 5.64
N ALA A 313 21.51 2.42 4.44
CA ALA A 313 20.04 2.42 4.27
C ALA A 313 19.41 1.14 4.83
N SER A 314 20.00 -0.03 4.58
CA SER A 314 19.50 -1.30 5.12
C SER A 314 19.53 -1.29 6.65
N GLU A 315 20.64 -0.89 7.26
CA GLU A 315 20.76 -0.81 8.72
C GLU A 315 19.75 0.17 9.33
N LEU A 316 19.55 1.34 8.70
CA LEU A 316 18.57 2.34 9.15
C LEU A 316 17.13 1.79 9.05
N ILE A 317 16.81 1.03 8.01
CA ILE A 317 15.49 0.40 7.87
C ILE A 317 15.32 -0.69 8.93
N ASP A 318 16.32 -1.50 9.21
CA ASP A 318 16.27 -2.51 10.27
C ASP A 318 16.03 -1.88 11.64
N GLN A 319 16.65 -0.74 11.94
CA GLN A 319 16.39 0.03 13.16
C GLN A 319 14.95 0.58 13.18
N ALA A 320 14.44 1.07 12.05
CA ALA A 320 13.07 1.52 11.96
C ALA A 320 12.08 0.38 12.20
N VAL A 321 12.30 -0.79 11.60
CA VAL A 321 11.48 -2.00 11.79
C VAL A 321 11.46 -2.43 13.26
N ALA A 322 12.62 -2.44 13.93
CA ALA A 322 12.71 -2.77 15.35
C ALA A 322 11.90 -1.80 16.23
N LEU A 323 11.93 -0.50 15.92
CA LEU A 323 11.12 0.51 16.62
C LEU A 323 9.63 0.38 16.31
N MET A 324 9.26 0.05 15.07
CA MET A 324 7.88 -0.22 14.69
C MET A 324 7.33 -1.46 15.40
N ALA A 325 8.15 -2.51 15.58
CA ALA A 325 7.78 -3.69 16.35
C ALA A 325 7.53 -3.35 17.84
N GLN A 326 8.39 -2.50 18.44
CA GLN A 326 8.16 -2.00 19.80
C GLN A 326 6.88 -1.14 19.88
N ALA A 327 6.61 -0.31 18.88
CA ALA A 327 5.38 0.49 18.82
C ALA A 327 4.14 -0.41 18.69
N LYS A 328 4.22 -1.50 17.92
CA LYS A 328 3.16 -2.52 17.81
C LYS A 328 2.89 -3.17 19.18
N ASN A 329 3.93 -3.61 19.89
CA ASN A 329 3.77 -4.20 21.22
C ASN A 329 3.10 -3.21 22.20
N CYS A 330 3.50 -1.94 22.15
CA CYS A 330 2.88 -0.88 22.94
C CYS A 330 1.41 -0.65 22.56
N HIS A 331 1.08 -0.77 21.28
CA HIS A 331 -0.30 -0.69 20.79
C HIS A 331 -1.13 -1.90 21.25
N ASP A 332 -0.56 -3.11 21.22
CA ASP A 332 -1.23 -4.34 21.69
C ASP A 332 -1.54 -4.27 23.19
N GLU A 333 -0.63 -3.71 23.99
CA GLU A 333 -0.86 -3.44 25.40
C GLU A 333 -2.00 -2.43 25.58
N LEU A 334 -2.02 -1.34 24.81
CA LEU A 334 -3.10 -0.35 24.82
C LEU A 334 -4.46 -0.98 24.47
N GLU A 335 -4.49 -1.88 23.47
CA GLU A 335 -5.71 -2.57 23.08
C GLU A 335 -6.32 -3.40 24.23
N THR A 336 -5.55 -3.90 25.20
CA THR A 336 -6.08 -4.68 26.32
C THR A 336 -7.03 -3.86 27.19
N TYR A 337 -6.71 -2.58 27.43
CA TYR A 337 -7.56 -1.66 28.17
C TYR A 337 -8.88 -1.38 27.46
N TYR A 338 -8.81 -1.15 26.13
CA TYR A 338 -10.01 -0.90 25.34
C TYR A 338 -10.88 -2.13 25.20
N ARG A 339 -10.31 -3.32 24.95
CA ARG A 339 -11.06 -4.58 24.87
C ARG A 339 -11.83 -4.90 26.15
N ALA A 340 -11.28 -4.56 27.31
CA ALA A 340 -11.97 -4.72 28.59
C ALA A 340 -13.14 -3.73 28.79
N ALA A 341 -13.16 -2.65 28.04
CA ALA A 341 -14.18 -1.60 28.11
C ALA A 341 -15.21 -1.64 26.95
N VAL A 342 -14.99 -2.46 25.92
CA VAL A 342 -15.88 -2.53 24.76
C VAL A 342 -16.98 -3.55 24.95
N ASP A 343 -18.21 -3.18 24.57
CA ASP A 343 -19.34 -4.09 24.39
C ASP A 343 -19.32 -4.67 22.97
N PHE A 344 -18.82 -5.90 22.83
CA PHE A 344 -18.70 -6.57 21.54
C PHE A 344 -20.03 -7.02 20.95
N ASP A 345 -21.08 -7.17 21.73
CA ASP A 345 -22.42 -7.48 21.20
C ASP A 345 -22.97 -6.29 20.42
N GLN A 346 -22.76 -5.06 20.91
CA GLN A 346 -23.07 -3.86 20.16
C GLN A 346 -22.20 -3.71 18.90
N VAL A 347 -20.90 -4.03 18.97
CA VAL A 347 -20.01 -4.04 17.79
C VAL A 347 -20.52 -5.02 16.74
N ASN A 348 -20.96 -6.22 17.14
CA ASN A 348 -21.53 -7.23 16.25
C ASN A 348 -22.84 -6.74 15.60
N ALA A 349 -23.68 -6.01 16.34
CA ALA A 349 -24.89 -5.40 15.80
C ALA A 349 -24.56 -4.34 14.73
N VAL A 350 -23.54 -3.51 14.96
CA VAL A 350 -23.04 -2.56 13.95
C VAL A 350 -22.49 -3.30 12.74
N ALA A 351 -21.73 -4.39 12.92
CA ALA A 351 -21.21 -5.21 11.83
C ALA A 351 -22.33 -5.78 10.95
N ALA A 352 -23.40 -6.31 11.57
CA ALA A 352 -24.57 -6.82 10.85
C ALA A 352 -25.29 -5.71 10.05
N ASN A 353 -25.33 -4.47 10.57
CA ASN A 353 -25.87 -3.35 9.84
C ASN A 353 -24.98 -2.97 8.64
N CYS A 354 -23.65 -2.92 8.80
CA CYS A 354 -22.71 -2.71 7.70
C CYS A 354 -22.88 -3.79 6.60
N GLN A 355 -23.07 -5.05 7.00
CA GLN A 355 -23.28 -6.15 6.07
C GLN A 355 -24.53 -5.94 5.22
N LYS A 356 -25.66 -5.47 5.81
CA LYS A 356 -26.89 -5.12 5.10
C LYS A 356 -26.67 -3.95 4.12
N ILE A 357 -25.99 -2.87 4.57
CA ILE A 357 -25.68 -1.71 3.73
C ILE A 357 -24.85 -2.14 2.52
N LEU A 358 -23.91 -3.07 2.71
CA LEU A 358 -23.05 -3.61 1.65
C LEU A 358 -23.73 -4.71 0.82
N GLY A 359 -24.99 -5.07 1.09
CA GLY A 359 -25.71 -6.09 0.33
C GLY A 359 -25.08 -7.48 0.44
N LEU A 360 -24.53 -7.81 1.60
CA LEU A 360 -23.85 -9.08 1.89
C LEU A 360 -24.73 -10.03 2.77
N GLY A 361 -26.00 -9.76 2.89
CA GLY A 361 -26.96 -10.52 3.71
C GLY A 361 -27.92 -11.34 2.88
#